data_fb165db6a38ea38fc89589d384483b62
#
_entry.id   fb165db6a38ea38fc89589d384483b62
#
_cell.length_a   1.000
_cell.length_b   1.000
_cell.length_c   1.000
_cell.angle_alpha   90.00
_cell.angle_beta   90.00
_cell.angle_gamma   90.00
#
_symmetry.space_group_name_H-M   'P 1'
#
loop_
_entity.id
_entity.type
_entity.pdbx_description
1 polymer ?
#
loop_
_entity_poly.entity_id
_entity_poly.type
_entity_poly.pdbx_seq_one_letter_code
_entity_poly.pdbx_strand_id
1 'polypeptide(L)'
;MSKSSDISIDLAINTYLESVMSITTVTPQKLSELIQSGTVVELIDVRTPVEYREVHVGSARNVPLDQLNAAQFAAGRSIAGPLYVICRSGSRGKQACEKFLAAGYTNVVNVEGGTQAWEQAGLSVVRGKKAISLERQVRIAAGLLVLTGSVLGYFVNPWWIGLSAFVGAGLTFAGITDTCGMGMMLARMPWNQVPKSTPTGAAGAGATCAS
;
A
#
# COMPACT_ATOMS: atom_id res chain seq x y z
N MET A 1 -39.70 29.05 -27.29
CA MET A 1 -38.45 29.67 -26.80
C MET A 1 -38.12 29.11 -25.40
N SER A 2 -37.81 27.82 -25.23
CA SER A 2 -37.54 27.24 -23.88
C SER A 2 -36.38 26.20 -23.87
N LYS A 3 -35.71 25.96 -24.99
CA LYS A 3 -34.68 24.91 -25.06
C LYS A 3 -33.22 25.38 -24.80
N SER A 4 -33.00 26.69 -24.75
CA SER A 4 -31.66 27.27 -24.62
C SER A 4 -31.24 27.43 -23.14
N SER A 5 -32.20 27.63 -22.24
CA SER A 5 -31.94 27.78 -20.78
C SER A 5 -31.59 26.44 -20.09
N ASP A 6 -32.19 25.34 -20.53
CA ASP A 6 -31.96 24.04 -19.92
C ASP A 6 -30.53 23.51 -20.20
N ILE A 7 -30.02 23.75 -21.40
CA ILE A 7 -28.64 23.36 -21.82
C ILE A 7 -27.59 24.14 -21.01
N SER A 8 -27.85 25.40 -20.69
CA SER A 8 -26.91 26.22 -19.90
C SER A 8 -26.85 25.79 -18.43
N ILE A 9 -27.99 25.36 -17.91
CA ILE A 9 -28.09 24.87 -16.52
C ILE A 9 -27.41 23.48 -16.40
N ASP A 10 -27.65 22.59 -17.36
CA ASP A 10 -27.01 21.27 -17.37
C ASP A 10 -25.49 21.36 -17.53
N LEU A 11 -25.00 22.29 -18.38
CA LEU A 11 -23.57 22.54 -18.55
C LEU A 11 -22.95 23.12 -17.27
N ALA A 12 -23.63 24.02 -16.59
CA ALA A 12 -23.18 24.60 -15.33
C ALA A 12 -23.16 23.58 -14.20
N ILE A 13 -24.19 22.71 -14.12
CA ILE A 13 -24.26 21.61 -13.14
C ILE A 13 -23.16 20.60 -13.43
N ASN A 14 -22.91 20.23 -14.69
CA ASN A 14 -21.85 19.28 -15.05
C ASN A 14 -20.47 19.85 -14.74
N THR A 15 -20.21 21.11 -15.05
CA THR A 15 -18.96 21.80 -14.71
C THR A 15 -18.77 21.92 -13.20
N TYR A 16 -19.85 22.17 -12.45
CA TYR A 16 -19.83 22.21 -10.99
C TYR A 16 -19.57 20.82 -10.40
N LEU A 17 -20.21 19.77 -10.92
CA LEU A 17 -19.98 18.38 -10.52
C LEU A 17 -18.54 17.93 -10.83
N GLU A 18 -18.00 18.27 -12.00
CA GLU A 18 -16.60 17.99 -12.34
C GLU A 18 -15.62 18.74 -11.41
N SER A 19 -15.92 19.98 -11.04
CA SER A 19 -15.14 20.76 -10.08
C SER A 19 -15.19 20.16 -8.66
N VAL A 20 -16.33 19.67 -8.24
CA VAL A 20 -16.50 19.00 -6.92
C VAL A 20 -15.89 17.61 -6.90
N MET A 21 -15.82 16.92 -8.05
CA MET A 21 -15.22 15.60 -8.20
C MET A 21 -13.73 15.64 -8.51
N SER A 22 -13.13 16.82 -8.74
CA SER A 22 -11.69 16.93 -8.94
C SER A 22 -10.95 16.63 -7.63
N ILE A 23 -10.14 15.57 -7.64
CA ILE A 23 -9.33 15.19 -6.50
C ILE A 23 -8.28 16.26 -6.25
N THR A 24 -8.35 16.92 -5.11
CA THR A 24 -7.33 17.86 -4.66
C THR A 24 -5.99 17.15 -4.50
N THR A 25 -4.92 17.78 -5.00
CA THR A 25 -3.57 17.24 -4.86
C THR A 25 -2.66 18.19 -4.09
N VAL A 26 -1.61 17.66 -3.49
CA VAL A 26 -0.57 18.44 -2.80
C VAL A 26 0.81 17.87 -3.13
N THR A 27 1.79 18.76 -3.31
CA THR A 27 3.17 18.33 -3.50
C THR A 27 3.80 17.83 -2.20
N PRO A 28 4.76 16.89 -2.24
CA PRO A 28 5.49 16.42 -1.06
C PRO A 28 6.12 17.54 -0.24
N GLN A 29 6.70 18.53 -0.91
CA GLN A 29 7.34 19.68 -0.26
C GLN A 29 6.35 20.48 0.58
N LYS A 30 5.19 20.81 -0.01
CA LYS A 30 4.15 21.59 0.67
C LYS A 30 3.58 20.84 1.88
N LEU A 31 3.36 19.54 1.75
CA LEU A 31 2.90 18.72 2.86
C LEU A 31 3.97 18.62 3.97
N SER A 32 5.25 18.51 3.60
CA SER A 32 6.37 18.51 4.55
C SER A 32 6.45 19.82 5.32
N GLU A 33 6.27 20.97 4.66
CA GLU A 33 6.21 22.30 5.32
C GLU A 33 5.07 22.35 6.35
N LEU A 34 3.88 21.85 6.01
CA LEU A 34 2.74 21.79 6.93
C LEU A 34 3.04 20.93 8.16
N ILE A 35 3.69 19.80 7.98
CA ILE A 35 4.09 18.92 9.09
C ILE A 35 5.14 19.62 9.97
N GLN A 36 6.13 20.30 9.37
CA GLN A 36 7.20 21.00 10.09
C GLN A 36 6.71 22.25 10.83
N SER A 37 5.66 22.91 10.32
CA SER A 37 5.04 24.06 11.00
C SER A 37 4.25 23.69 12.25
N GLY A 38 4.17 22.39 12.60
CA GLY A 38 3.42 21.90 13.76
C GLY A 38 1.92 21.76 13.51
N THR A 39 1.45 21.91 12.26
CA THR A 39 0.07 21.65 11.90
C THR A 39 -0.25 20.16 12.10
N VAL A 40 -1.36 19.86 12.77
CA VAL A 40 -1.81 18.48 12.94
C VAL A 40 -2.29 17.94 11.60
N VAL A 41 -1.47 17.11 10.97
CA VAL A 41 -1.74 16.49 9.67
C VAL A 41 -2.11 15.03 9.87
N GLU A 42 -3.26 14.62 9.36
CA GLU A 42 -3.60 13.20 9.25
C GLU A 42 -3.19 12.68 7.88
N LEU A 43 -2.17 11.82 7.85
CA LEU A 43 -1.60 11.23 6.64
C LEU A 43 -1.78 9.71 6.69
N ILE A 44 -2.41 9.13 5.65
CA ILE A 44 -2.52 7.68 5.49
C ILE A 44 -1.72 7.20 4.29
N ASP A 45 -1.02 6.08 4.47
CA ASP A 45 -0.32 5.39 3.40
C ASP A 45 -1.14 4.16 2.98
N VAL A 46 -1.64 4.18 1.74
CA VAL A 46 -2.53 3.15 1.21
C VAL A 46 -1.80 2.01 0.50
N ARG A 47 -0.49 1.91 0.69
CA ARG A 47 0.32 0.81 0.18
C ARG A 47 0.18 -0.44 1.05
N THR A 48 0.71 -1.54 0.53
CA THR A 48 0.77 -2.79 1.31
C THR A 48 1.65 -2.63 2.55
N PRO A 49 1.39 -3.40 3.63
CA PRO A 49 2.21 -3.34 4.84
C PRO A 49 3.69 -3.66 4.61
N VAL A 50 4.01 -4.43 3.57
CA VAL A 50 5.39 -4.75 3.18
C VAL A 50 6.10 -3.52 2.61
N GLU A 51 5.45 -2.81 1.68
CA GLU A 51 5.97 -1.55 1.10
C GLU A 51 6.13 -0.46 2.18
N TYR A 52 5.16 -0.36 3.09
CA TYR A 52 5.19 0.59 4.20
C TYR A 52 6.35 0.31 5.16
N ARG A 53 6.60 -0.95 5.52
CA ARG A 53 7.74 -1.33 6.37
C ARG A 53 9.08 -1.08 5.71
N GLU A 54 9.18 -1.19 4.38
CA GLU A 54 10.43 -0.94 3.66
C GLU A 54 10.81 0.54 3.72
N VAL A 55 9.86 1.42 3.44
CA VAL A 55 10.05 2.88 3.50
C VAL A 55 8.71 3.58 3.65
N HIS A 56 8.59 4.55 4.55
CA HIS A 56 7.37 5.35 4.70
C HIS A 56 7.69 6.74 5.27
N VAL A 57 6.74 7.65 5.13
CA VAL A 57 6.77 8.96 5.79
C VAL A 57 6.45 8.76 7.27
N GLY A 58 7.28 9.26 8.18
CA GLY A 58 7.20 8.97 9.61
C GLY A 58 5.86 9.32 10.27
N SER A 59 5.16 10.34 9.77
CA SER A 59 3.83 10.75 10.24
C SER A 59 2.69 9.95 9.61
N ALA A 60 2.95 9.10 8.61
CA ALA A 60 1.90 8.35 7.92
C ALA A 60 1.47 7.11 8.71
N ARG A 61 0.16 6.82 8.72
CA ARG A 61 -0.41 5.58 9.21
C ARG A 61 -0.73 4.65 8.04
N ASN A 62 -0.32 3.39 8.10
CA ASN A 62 -0.63 2.43 7.03
C ASN A 62 -2.09 1.97 7.09
N VAL A 63 -2.81 2.19 5.99
CA VAL A 63 -4.20 1.74 5.77
C VAL A 63 -4.28 1.19 4.34
N PRO A 64 -4.00 -0.09 4.11
CA PRO A 64 -3.95 -0.66 2.77
C PRO A 64 -5.23 -0.46 1.97
N LEU A 65 -5.11 -0.13 0.69
CA LEU A 65 -6.23 0.20 -0.21
C LEU A 65 -7.29 -0.91 -0.34
N ASP A 66 -6.86 -2.17 -0.27
CA ASP A 66 -7.69 -3.38 -0.32
C ASP A 66 -8.52 -3.56 0.96
N GLN A 67 -8.03 -3.04 2.10
CA GLN A 67 -8.70 -3.10 3.40
C GLN A 67 -9.42 -1.78 3.76
N LEU A 68 -9.30 -0.76 2.91
CA LEU A 68 -9.86 0.57 3.17
C LEU A 68 -11.40 0.57 3.03
N ASN A 69 -12.07 0.71 4.17
CA ASN A 69 -13.49 1.08 4.23
C ASN A 69 -13.58 2.60 4.48
N ALA A 70 -13.78 3.37 3.40
CA ALA A 70 -13.74 4.83 3.46
C ALA A 70 -14.84 5.43 4.36
N ALA A 71 -16.05 4.86 4.36
CA ALA A 71 -17.16 5.33 5.18
C ALA A 71 -16.89 5.13 6.68
N GLN A 72 -16.43 3.93 7.06
CA GLN A 72 -16.10 3.63 8.44
C GLN A 72 -14.89 4.45 8.93
N PHE A 73 -13.90 4.64 8.06
CA PHE A 73 -12.72 5.45 8.36
C PHE A 73 -13.11 6.91 8.60
N ALA A 74 -13.92 7.51 7.71
CA ALA A 74 -14.37 8.87 7.80
C ALA A 74 -15.22 9.12 9.07
N ALA A 75 -16.11 8.18 9.41
CA ALA A 75 -16.95 8.26 10.63
C ALA A 75 -16.13 8.18 11.93
N GLY A 76 -14.98 7.48 11.91
CA GLY A 76 -14.09 7.34 13.06
C GLY A 76 -13.06 8.46 13.24
N ARG A 77 -13.06 9.47 12.36
CA ARG A 77 -12.09 10.58 12.45
C ARG A 77 -12.46 11.57 13.54
N SER A 78 -11.45 11.95 14.31
CA SER A 78 -11.54 13.01 15.34
C SER A 78 -10.86 14.32 14.91
N ILE A 79 -10.10 14.33 13.82
CA ILE A 79 -9.33 15.47 13.35
C ILE A 79 -10.16 16.26 12.33
N ALA A 80 -10.43 17.54 12.66
CA ALA A 80 -11.13 18.47 11.76
C ALA A 80 -10.15 19.09 10.75
N GLY A 81 -9.73 18.34 9.77
CA GLY A 81 -8.78 18.82 8.75
C GLY A 81 -8.77 17.94 7.52
N PRO A 82 -8.01 18.31 6.47
CA PRO A 82 -7.86 17.47 5.30
C PRO A 82 -7.25 16.12 5.66
N LEU A 83 -7.74 15.06 5.03
CA LEU A 83 -7.12 13.75 5.06
C LEU A 83 -6.13 13.64 3.90
N TYR A 84 -4.86 13.52 4.19
CA TYR A 84 -3.84 13.33 3.17
C TYR A 84 -3.65 11.84 2.90
N VAL A 85 -3.56 11.49 1.61
CA VAL A 85 -3.41 10.11 1.16
C VAL A 85 -2.14 9.99 0.34
N ILE A 86 -1.23 9.13 0.76
CA ILE A 86 0.02 8.85 0.05
C ILE A 86 0.04 7.39 -0.41
N CYS A 87 0.62 7.14 -1.58
CA CYS A 87 0.96 5.80 -2.03
C CYS A 87 2.36 5.80 -2.67
N ARG A 88 2.69 4.86 -3.54
CA ARG A 88 4.01 4.81 -4.16
C ARG A 88 4.23 5.94 -5.18
N SER A 89 3.30 6.14 -6.14
CA SER A 89 3.41 7.05 -7.29
C SER A 89 2.21 7.98 -7.48
N GLY A 90 1.24 8.01 -6.55
CA GLY A 90 0.03 8.82 -6.62
C GLY A 90 -1.22 8.10 -7.15
N SER A 91 -1.10 7.03 -7.94
CA SER A 91 -2.25 6.38 -8.59
C SER A 91 -3.20 5.65 -7.61
N ARG A 92 -2.65 4.83 -6.69
CA ARG A 92 -3.46 4.19 -5.62
C ARG A 92 -4.02 5.22 -4.63
N GLY A 93 -3.28 6.32 -4.41
CA GLY A 93 -3.75 7.46 -3.63
C GLY A 93 -4.99 8.10 -4.26
N LYS A 94 -4.98 8.30 -5.59
CA LYS A 94 -6.15 8.78 -6.33
C LYS A 94 -7.36 7.85 -6.16
N GLN A 95 -7.18 6.53 -6.34
CA GLN A 95 -8.26 5.54 -6.11
C GLN A 95 -8.82 5.57 -4.68
N ALA A 96 -7.96 5.77 -3.68
CA ALA A 96 -8.40 5.92 -2.29
C ALA A 96 -9.23 7.20 -2.10
N CYS A 97 -8.80 8.33 -2.67
CA CYS A 97 -9.57 9.58 -2.66
C CYS A 97 -10.94 9.41 -3.34
N GLU A 98 -11.01 8.71 -4.47
CA GLU A 98 -12.28 8.37 -5.15
C GLU A 98 -13.22 7.57 -4.22
N LYS A 99 -12.68 6.59 -3.46
CA LYS A 99 -13.47 5.85 -2.46
C LYS A 99 -13.99 6.76 -1.34
N PHE A 100 -13.20 7.73 -0.88
CA PHE A 100 -13.64 8.70 0.13
C PHE A 100 -14.72 9.63 -0.40
N LEU A 101 -14.56 10.16 -1.63
CA LEU A 101 -15.57 11.00 -2.28
C LEU A 101 -16.88 10.23 -2.48
N ALA A 102 -16.83 8.99 -2.93
CA ALA A 102 -18.00 8.12 -3.09
C ALA A 102 -18.70 7.81 -1.74
N ALA A 103 -17.97 7.85 -0.63
CA ALA A 103 -18.51 7.74 0.72
C ALA A 103 -19.02 9.08 1.31
N GLY A 104 -19.04 10.15 0.50
CA GLY A 104 -19.48 11.48 0.91
C GLY A 104 -18.43 12.31 1.67
N TYR A 105 -17.18 11.85 1.75
CA TYR A 105 -16.10 12.57 2.40
C TYR A 105 -15.27 13.36 1.38
N THR A 106 -15.46 14.67 1.31
CA THR A 106 -14.87 15.55 0.27
C THR A 106 -13.53 16.17 0.68
N ASN A 107 -13.20 16.20 1.99
CA ASN A 107 -11.97 16.84 2.49
C ASN A 107 -10.77 15.87 2.46
N VAL A 108 -10.47 15.36 1.28
CA VAL A 108 -9.37 14.41 1.03
C VAL A 108 -8.43 14.93 -0.03
N VAL A 109 -7.12 14.73 0.19
CA VAL A 109 -6.05 15.29 -0.65
C VAL A 109 -5.05 14.18 -1.01
N ASN A 110 -4.78 14.00 -2.30
CA ASN A 110 -3.78 13.04 -2.77
C ASN A 110 -2.39 13.67 -2.82
N VAL A 111 -1.37 12.95 -2.33
CA VAL A 111 0.03 13.39 -2.44
C VAL A 111 0.58 13.05 -3.82
N GLU A 112 0.96 14.07 -4.58
CA GLU A 112 1.50 13.93 -5.93
C GLU A 112 2.79 13.11 -5.94
N GLY A 113 2.89 12.17 -6.89
CA GLY A 113 4.07 11.30 -7.03
C GLY A 113 4.35 10.40 -5.83
N GLY A 114 3.55 10.49 -4.77
CA GLY A 114 3.59 9.61 -3.60
C GLY A 114 4.95 9.57 -2.90
N THR A 115 5.29 8.42 -2.30
CA THR A 115 6.58 8.23 -1.62
C THR A 115 7.78 8.32 -2.54
N GLN A 116 7.63 8.04 -3.84
CA GLN A 116 8.73 8.22 -4.80
C GLN A 116 9.12 9.70 -4.94
N ALA A 117 8.13 10.58 -5.15
CA ALA A 117 8.40 12.02 -5.22
C ALA A 117 8.86 12.58 -3.87
N TRP A 118 8.37 12.06 -2.74
CA TRP A 118 8.82 12.40 -1.40
C TRP A 118 10.31 12.11 -1.20
N GLU A 119 10.77 10.92 -1.62
CA GLU A 119 12.19 10.54 -1.55
C GLU A 119 13.05 11.35 -2.54
N GLN A 120 12.56 11.58 -3.77
CA GLN A 120 13.26 12.41 -4.77
C GLN A 120 13.44 13.85 -4.31
N ALA A 121 12.51 14.38 -3.53
CA ALA A 121 12.61 15.70 -2.90
C ALA A 121 13.58 15.72 -1.70
N GLY A 122 14.23 14.61 -1.35
CA GLY A 122 15.17 14.52 -0.23
C GLY A 122 14.52 14.65 1.15
N LEU A 123 13.19 14.48 1.23
CA LEU A 123 12.45 14.60 2.48
C LEU A 123 12.64 13.36 3.37
N SER A 124 12.53 13.55 4.69
CA SER A 124 12.78 12.47 5.65
C SER A 124 11.79 11.33 5.51
N VAL A 125 12.32 10.10 5.52
CA VAL A 125 11.56 8.86 5.50
C VAL A 125 12.09 7.90 6.57
N VAL A 126 11.20 7.09 7.12
CA VAL A 126 11.58 5.96 7.98
C VAL A 126 11.84 4.76 7.08
N ARG A 127 13.03 4.17 7.20
CA ARG A 127 13.42 2.97 6.45
C ARG A 127 13.49 1.78 7.38
N GLY A 128 12.76 0.73 7.06
CA GLY A 128 12.84 -0.55 7.75
C GLY A 128 13.69 -1.57 6.98
N LYS A 129 13.69 -2.79 7.46
CA LYS A 129 14.38 -3.89 6.77
C LYS A 129 13.65 -4.21 5.46
N LYS A 130 14.38 -4.18 4.36
CA LYS A 130 13.88 -4.60 3.06
C LYS A 130 13.59 -6.10 3.10
N ALA A 131 12.31 -6.47 3.00
CA ALA A 131 11.95 -7.87 2.87
C ALA A 131 12.34 -8.37 1.47
N ILE A 132 13.01 -9.53 1.43
CA ILE A 132 13.24 -10.21 0.14
C ILE A 132 11.88 -10.61 -0.42
N SER A 133 11.58 -10.18 -1.65
CA SER A 133 10.31 -10.52 -2.29
C SER A 133 10.10 -12.03 -2.32
N LEU A 134 8.87 -12.48 -2.11
CA LEU A 134 8.52 -13.90 -2.12
C LEU A 134 8.98 -14.59 -3.41
N GLU A 135 8.82 -13.91 -4.54
CA GLU A 135 9.27 -14.37 -5.84
C GLU A 135 10.79 -14.65 -5.87
N ARG A 136 11.60 -13.76 -5.29
CA ARG A 136 13.04 -13.95 -5.19
C ARG A 136 13.40 -15.12 -4.28
N GLN A 137 12.67 -15.28 -3.16
CA GLN A 137 12.86 -16.41 -2.25
C GLN A 137 12.56 -17.75 -2.96
N VAL A 138 11.46 -17.81 -3.73
CA VAL A 138 11.09 -19.01 -4.51
C VAL A 138 12.16 -19.33 -5.54
N ARG A 139 12.67 -18.36 -6.29
CA ARG A 139 13.73 -18.58 -7.28
C ARG A 139 15.01 -19.11 -6.64
N ILE A 140 15.41 -18.56 -5.50
CA ILE A 140 16.61 -19.03 -4.78
C ILE A 140 16.40 -20.46 -4.27
N ALA A 141 15.27 -20.75 -3.63
CA ALA A 141 14.98 -22.08 -3.10
C ALA A 141 14.90 -23.14 -4.21
N ALA A 142 14.20 -22.85 -5.31
CA ALA A 142 14.10 -23.75 -6.45
C ALA A 142 15.45 -23.98 -7.11
N GLY A 143 16.24 -22.93 -7.32
CA GLY A 143 17.59 -23.04 -7.88
C GLY A 143 18.52 -23.90 -7.02
N LEU A 144 18.48 -23.74 -5.68
CA LEU A 144 19.27 -24.55 -4.75
C LEU A 144 18.86 -26.02 -4.79
N LEU A 145 17.56 -26.34 -4.87
CA LEU A 145 17.07 -27.71 -4.97
C LEU A 145 17.51 -28.37 -6.28
N VAL A 146 17.43 -27.68 -7.40
CA VAL A 146 17.90 -28.17 -8.71
C VAL A 146 19.40 -28.43 -8.67
N LEU A 147 20.19 -27.48 -8.17
CA LEU A 147 21.64 -27.63 -8.02
C LEU A 147 21.99 -28.82 -7.13
N THR A 148 21.37 -28.93 -5.97
CA THR A 148 21.61 -30.04 -5.04
C THR A 148 21.28 -31.38 -5.69
N GLY A 149 20.09 -31.49 -6.32
CA GLY A 149 19.70 -32.73 -7.01
C GLY A 149 20.63 -33.11 -8.14
N SER A 150 21.14 -32.14 -8.91
CA SER A 150 22.08 -32.37 -10.01
C SER A 150 23.47 -32.83 -9.50
N VAL A 151 24.00 -32.18 -8.48
CA VAL A 151 25.31 -32.52 -7.88
C VAL A 151 25.26 -33.91 -7.22
N LEU A 152 24.22 -34.18 -6.41
CA LEU A 152 24.06 -35.52 -5.81
C LEU A 152 23.81 -36.58 -6.87
N GLY A 153 23.09 -36.28 -7.94
CA GLY A 153 22.85 -37.19 -9.05
C GLY A 153 24.12 -37.57 -9.80
N TYR A 154 25.06 -36.63 -9.92
CA TYR A 154 26.33 -36.87 -10.56
C TYR A 154 27.34 -37.61 -9.68
N PHE A 155 27.50 -37.22 -8.41
CA PHE A 155 28.55 -37.73 -7.51
C PHE A 155 28.14 -38.92 -6.63
N VAL A 156 26.84 -39.07 -6.33
CA VAL A 156 26.38 -40.06 -5.34
C VAL A 156 25.50 -41.13 -5.98
N ASN A 157 24.38 -40.77 -6.56
CA ASN A 157 23.48 -41.73 -7.21
C ASN A 157 22.57 -41.06 -8.22
N PRO A 158 22.40 -41.60 -9.45
CA PRO A 158 21.56 -41.05 -10.51
C PRO A 158 20.09 -40.81 -10.10
N TRP A 159 19.57 -41.49 -9.08
CA TRP A 159 18.21 -41.25 -8.57
C TRP A 159 17.95 -39.83 -8.10
N TRP A 160 18.99 -39.10 -7.65
CA TRP A 160 18.87 -37.72 -7.23
C TRP A 160 18.58 -36.73 -8.37
N ILE A 161 18.78 -37.13 -9.62
CA ILE A 161 18.38 -36.36 -10.81
C ILE A 161 16.86 -36.19 -10.83
N GLY A 162 16.12 -37.17 -10.31
CA GLY A 162 14.66 -37.11 -10.14
C GLY A 162 14.19 -35.90 -9.34
N LEU A 163 14.96 -35.46 -8.32
CA LEU A 163 14.67 -34.25 -7.57
C LEU A 163 14.72 -32.99 -8.45
N SER A 164 15.76 -32.86 -9.28
CA SER A 164 15.88 -31.73 -10.22
C SER A 164 14.76 -31.73 -11.26
N ALA A 165 14.41 -32.92 -11.78
CA ALA A 165 13.31 -33.08 -12.72
C ALA A 165 11.96 -32.72 -12.12
N PHE A 166 11.71 -33.15 -10.88
CA PHE A 166 10.47 -32.82 -10.14
C PHE A 166 10.32 -31.32 -9.90
N VAL A 167 11.39 -30.65 -9.45
CA VAL A 167 11.37 -29.20 -9.23
C VAL A 167 11.19 -28.45 -10.55
N GLY A 168 11.88 -28.89 -11.62
CA GLY A 168 11.72 -28.30 -12.94
C GLY A 168 10.30 -28.42 -13.49
N ALA A 169 9.68 -29.60 -13.38
CA ALA A 169 8.30 -29.82 -13.77
C ALA A 169 7.33 -28.96 -12.95
N GLY A 170 7.55 -28.84 -11.63
CA GLY A 170 6.77 -27.98 -10.77
C GLY A 170 6.85 -26.50 -11.13
N LEU A 171 8.04 -26.01 -11.49
CA LEU A 171 8.21 -24.62 -11.95
C LEU A 171 7.53 -24.37 -13.30
N THR A 172 7.59 -25.33 -14.23
CA THR A 172 6.90 -25.26 -15.51
C THR A 172 5.38 -25.21 -15.30
N PHE A 173 4.86 -26.10 -14.46
CA PHE A 173 3.44 -26.10 -14.11
C PHE A 173 3.00 -24.78 -13.45
N ALA A 174 3.78 -24.26 -12.51
CA ALA A 174 3.52 -22.99 -11.86
C ALA A 174 3.51 -21.82 -12.85
N GLY A 175 4.39 -21.84 -13.87
CA GLY A 175 4.42 -20.82 -14.92
C GLY A 175 3.21 -20.85 -15.86
N ILE A 176 2.59 -22.03 -16.05
CA ILE A 176 1.40 -22.17 -16.91
C ILE A 176 0.11 -21.84 -16.17
N THR A 177 0.04 -22.17 -14.86
CA THR A 177 -1.20 -22.08 -14.06
C THR A 177 -1.27 -20.87 -13.14
N ASP A 178 -0.21 -20.04 -13.10
CA ASP A 178 -0.02 -18.95 -12.14
C ASP A 178 -0.14 -19.40 -10.66
N THR A 179 -0.05 -20.72 -10.41
CA THR A 179 -0.20 -21.30 -9.07
C THR A 179 1.14 -21.92 -8.61
N CYS A 180 1.81 -21.24 -7.68
CA CYS A 180 3.08 -21.70 -7.14
C CYS A 180 2.90 -22.31 -5.74
N GLY A 181 2.92 -23.66 -5.62
CA GLY A 181 2.82 -24.35 -4.34
C GLY A 181 3.94 -23.98 -3.37
N MET A 182 5.17 -23.80 -3.86
CA MET A 182 6.31 -23.34 -3.06
C MET A 182 6.10 -21.90 -2.57
N GLY A 183 5.51 -21.02 -3.39
CA GLY A 183 5.15 -19.66 -3.00
C GLY A 183 4.14 -19.63 -1.86
N MET A 184 3.12 -20.48 -1.91
CA MET A 184 2.13 -20.63 -0.84
C MET A 184 2.75 -21.16 0.46
N MET A 185 3.67 -22.11 0.38
CA MET A 185 4.40 -22.64 1.52
C MET A 185 5.29 -21.57 2.17
N LEU A 186 6.07 -20.84 1.36
CA LEU A 186 6.93 -19.76 1.86
C LEU A 186 6.12 -18.58 2.42
N ALA A 187 4.96 -18.28 1.87
CA ALA A 187 4.08 -17.22 2.38
C ALA A 187 3.58 -17.50 3.83
N ARG A 188 3.47 -18.80 4.22
CA ARG A 188 3.07 -19.21 5.58
C ARG A 188 4.20 -19.17 6.58
N MET A 189 5.44 -19.00 6.16
CA MET A 189 6.58 -18.95 7.05
C MET A 189 6.57 -17.70 7.95
N PRO A 190 6.98 -17.77 9.22
CA PRO A 190 6.82 -16.69 10.19
C PRO A 190 7.53 -15.38 9.78
N TRP A 191 8.61 -15.45 9.00
CA TRP A 191 9.31 -14.27 8.50
C TRP A 191 8.60 -13.57 7.34
N ASN A 192 7.68 -14.25 6.66
CA ASN A 192 6.86 -13.67 5.58
C ASN A 192 5.48 -13.22 6.08
N GLN A 193 5.08 -13.61 7.29
CA GLN A 193 3.82 -13.17 7.87
C GLN A 193 3.94 -11.72 8.34
N VAL A 194 3.01 -10.88 7.89
CA VAL A 194 2.85 -9.52 8.41
C VAL A 194 2.03 -9.63 9.70
N PRO A 195 2.53 -9.17 10.86
CA PRO A 195 1.69 -9.09 12.05
C PRO A 195 0.45 -8.27 11.70
N LYS A 196 -0.74 -8.82 11.93
CA LYS A 196 -1.98 -8.04 11.84
C LYS A 196 -1.82 -6.88 12.81
N SER A 197 -1.81 -5.65 12.29
CA SER A 197 -1.89 -4.46 13.14
C SER A 197 -3.21 -4.53 13.89
N THR A 198 -3.15 -4.85 15.17
CA THR A 198 -4.30 -4.71 16.07
C THR A 198 -4.68 -3.22 16.00
N PRO A 199 -5.94 -2.86 15.72
CA PRO A 199 -6.36 -1.48 15.84
C PRO A 199 -6.13 -1.10 17.30
N THR A 200 -5.17 -0.21 17.55
CA THR A 200 -4.96 0.35 18.87
C THR A 200 -6.18 1.21 19.16
N GLY A 201 -7.16 0.58 19.82
CA GLY A 201 -8.27 1.27 20.41
C GLY A 201 -7.70 2.31 21.39
N ALA A 202 -8.27 3.47 21.38
CA ALA A 202 -8.00 4.57 22.28
C ALA A 202 -7.91 4.05 23.72
N ALA A 203 -6.71 3.90 24.24
CA ALA A 203 -6.48 3.74 25.66
C ALA A 203 -6.55 5.12 26.27
N GLY A 204 -7.64 5.36 27.02
CA GLY A 204 -7.92 6.58 27.72
C GLY A 204 -6.79 7.01 28.63
N ALA A 205 -6.45 8.27 28.55
CA ALA A 205 -5.67 8.97 29.54
C ALA A 205 -6.49 9.10 30.83
N GLY A 206 -6.23 8.22 31.76
CA GLY A 206 -6.60 8.36 33.17
C GLY A 206 -5.37 8.72 33.97
N ALA A 207 -4.91 9.97 33.90
CA ALA A 207 -3.97 10.49 34.88
C ALA A 207 -4.73 11.12 36.00
N THR A 208 -4.94 10.37 37.07
CA THR A 208 -5.36 10.89 38.39
C THR A 208 -4.15 11.58 39.02
N CYS A 209 -4.18 12.89 39.12
CA CYS A 209 -3.41 13.63 40.11
C CYS A 209 -4.05 13.41 41.47
N ALA A 210 -3.30 12.89 42.43
CA ALA A 210 -3.59 12.95 43.83
C ALA A 210 -2.40 13.53 44.57
N SER A 211 -2.67 14.69 45.16
CA SER A 211 -2.03 15.36 46.32
C SER A 211 -0.53 15.24 46.49
#